data_0c912bf5e8ae5a219fc0ea10e1c7b2f3
#
_entry.id   0c912bf5e8ae5a219fc0ea10e1c7b2f3
#
_cell.length_a   1.000
_cell.length_b   1.000
_cell.length_c   1.000
_cell.angle_alpha   90.00
_cell.angle_beta   90.00
_cell.angle_gamma   90.00
#
_symmetry.space_group_name_H-M   'P 1'
#
loop_
_entity.id
_entity.type
_entity.pdbx_description
1 polymer ?
#
loop_
_entity_poly.entity_id
_entity_poly.type
_entity_poly.pdbx_seq_one_letter_code
_entity_poly.pdbx_strand_id
1 'polypeptide(L)'
;MSAAFLTELPYRPDSVALFETIADLPWAVFLDGGLHHPAHSRYDILSAQPYVRLVTRGNLTEIHGETVELSREDPFELVRRALAPEKARRGDLPFSGGAIGYFGYDLARRVEKLPATSHDAERIPEMAVGIYDWAAVIDHAERRAWLVGEGRDPETDLKWSTLVRVFSEPSPERSRAPFHVSSRVTSNLGRQAYAERFERIKRYIADGDCYQVNLAQRFSAQASGDPWLAYQALRLMNPAPFAAYLSTPYAHVLSASPERFLKVENGRVETKPIKGTRPRAGHARLDAELAQALRESAKDRAENVMIVDLLRNDLSKNCRLGSVKVPRLFNVESYASVHHLVSTVTGELRPDRDALDLLRGAFPGGSITGAPKLRAMEIIEELEPHRRGVYCGSIGYIGFAGNMDVNIAIRTLVMSRGEIRFWAGGGIVADSTLDEEYQETFDKAAPMLKLLQQASSVQVRA
;
A
#
# COMPACT_ATOMS: atom_id res chain seq x y z
N MET A 1 -27.48 3.30 -22.78
CA MET A 1 -26.53 2.45 -22.05
C MET A 1 -25.22 2.54 -22.81
N SER A 2 -24.19 3.13 -22.20
CA SER A 2 -22.87 3.23 -22.81
C SER A 2 -22.32 1.82 -23.07
N ALA A 3 -21.77 1.59 -24.26
CA ALA A 3 -21.14 0.32 -24.60
C ALA A 3 -19.87 0.17 -23.76
N ALA A 4 -19.71 -0.98 -23.20
CA ALA A 4 -18.51 -1.30 -22.46
C ALA A 4 -17.39 -1.70 -23.42
N PHE A 5 -16.21 -1.24 -23.14
CA PHE A 5 -15.03 -1.43 -23.96
C PHE A 5 -14.20 -2.62 -23.48
N LEU A 6 -13.82 -3.50 -24.40
CA LEU A 6 -12.89 -4.61 -24.13
C LEU A 6 -12.09 -4.90 -25.40
N THR A 7 -10.79 -4.78 -25.33
CA THR A 7 -9.87 -5.08 -26.42
C THR A 7 -8.70 -5.89 -25.88
N GLU A 8 -8.41 -7.05 -26.47
CA GLU A 8 -7.23 -7.83 -26.12
C GLU A 8 -5.98 -7.14 -26.66
N LEU A 9 -4.96 -7.04 -25.82
CA LEU A 9 -3.66 -6.42 -26.10
C LEU A 9 -2.58 -7.49 -26.25
N PRO A 10 -1.47 -7.20 -26.96
CA PRO A 10 -0.30 -8.06 -26.93
C PRO A 10 0.24 -8.22 -25.51
N TYR A 11 0.35 -9.47 -25.03
CA TYR A 11 0.95 -9.75 -23.73
C TYR A 11 2.43 -9.43 -23.70
N ARG A 12 2.87 -8.73 -22.66
CA ARG A 12 4.28 -8.47 -22.36
C ARG A 12 4.61 -8.96 -20.96
N PRO A 13 5.71 -9.73 -20.78
CA PRO A 13 6.07 -10.26 -19.45
C PRO A 13 6.39 -9.18 -18.41
N ASP A 14 6.88 -8.01 -18.84
CA ASP A 14 7.13 -6.85 -18.00
C ASP A 14 6.24 -5.68 -18.41
N SER A 15 5.38 -5.27 -17.48
CA SER A 15 4.42 -4.18 -17.70
C SER A 15 5.04 -2.79 -17.63
N VAL A 16 6.32 -2.66 -17.23
CA VAL A 16 7.05 -1.39 -17.21
C VAL A 16 7.02 -0.71 -18.58
N ALA A 17 7.27 -1.46 -19.66
CA ALA A 17 7.23 -0.92 -21.01
C ALA A 17 5.83 -0.45 -21.43
N LEU A 18 4.76 -1.06 -20.93
CA LEU A 18 3.38 -0.60 -21.14
C LEU A 18 3.11 0.67 -20.33
N PHE A 19 3.52 0.69 -19.06
CA PHE A 19 3.30 1.87 -18.23
C PHE A 19 4.10 3.08 -18.71
N GLU A 20 5.29 2.89 -19.29
CA GLU A 20 6.11 3.94 -19.87
C GLU A 20 5.32 4.80 -20.87
N THR A 21 4.36 4.23 -21.56
CA THR A 21 3.53 4.95 -22.53
C THR A 21 2.61 5.99 -21.90
N ILE A 22 2.23 5.80 -20.64
CA ILE A 22 1.27 6.64 -19.89
C ILE A 22 1.87 7.27 -18.62
N ALA A 23 3.13 6.98 -18.28
CA ALA A 23 3.73 7.40 -17.01
C ALA A 23 3.73 8.93 -16.79
N ASP A 24 3.75 9.71 -17.87
CA ASP A 24 3.74 11.18 -17.83
C ASP A 24 2.33 11.78 -17.87
N LEU A 25 1.29 10.93 -18.02
CA LEU A 25 -0.08 11.41 -17.99
C LEU A 25 -0.49 11.80 -16.55
N PRO A 26 -1.37 12.79 -16.39
CA PRO A 26 -1.85 13.16 -15.06
C PRO A 26 -2.48 11.98 -14.34
N TRP A 27 -2.13 11.82 -13.06
CA TRP A 27 -2.65 10.76 -12.20
C TRP A 27 -2.38 9.36 -12.75
N ALA A 28 -1.23 9.15 -13.35
CA ALA A 28 -0.81 7.83 -13.80
C ALA A 28 -0.62 6.90 -12.60
N VAL A 29 -1.17 5.70 -12.69
CA VAL A 29 -1.13 4.69 -11.65
C VAL A 29 -0.73 3.34 -12.21
N PHE A 30 0.16 2.66 -11.50
CA PHE A 30 0.59 1.31 -11.77
C PHE A 30 0.45 0.49 -10.48
N LEU A 31 -0.52 -0.39 -10.43
CA LEU A 31 -0.60 -1.43 -9.41
C LEU A 31 0.14 -2.64 -9.96
N ASP A 32 1.26 -2.96 -9.35
CA ASP A 32 2.29 -3.86 -9.85
C ASP A 32 2.28 -5.14 -9.00
N GLY A 33 1.98 -6.25 -9.63
CA GLY A 33 2.02 -7.57 -9.00
C GLY A 33 3.41 -8.06 -8.64
N GLY A 34 4.44 -7.31 -9.01
CA GLY A 34 5.83 -7.66 -8.78
C GLY A 34 6.37 -8.67 -9.81
N LEU A 35 7.65 -8.53 -10.13
CA LEU A 35 8.35 -9.40 -11.05
C LEU A 35 8.32 -10.86 -10.56
N HIS A 36 7.74 -11.75 -11.37
CA HIS A 36 7.94 -13.20 -11.33
C HIS A 36 7.29 -14.03 -10.20
N HIS A 37 6.17 -13.62 -9.60
CA HIS A 37 5.47 -14.46 -8.63
C HIS A 37 3.96 -14.58 -8.86
N PRO A 38 3.49 -15.26 -9.94
CA PRO A 38 2.06 -15.43 -10.23
C PRO A 38 1.27 -16.11 -9.11
N ALA A 39 1.94 -16.85 -8.21
CA ALA A 39 1.31 -17.47 -7.05
C ALA A 39 0.84 -16.46 -5.98
N HIS A 40 1.43 -15.27 -5.91
CA HIS A 40 1.13 -14.28 -4.87
C HIS A 40 0.45 -13.02 -5.45
N SER A 41 0.74 -12.70 -6.71
CA SER A 41 0.13 -11.61 -7.43
C SER A 41 0.00 -11.97 -8.91
N ARG A 42 -1.22 -11.97 -9.39
CA ARG A 42 -1.56 -12.44 -10.74
C ARG A 42 -1.61 -11.30 -11.75
N TYR A 43 -2.00 -10.10 -11.31
CA TYR A 43 -2.39 -9.02 -12.20
C TYR A 43 -1.53 -7.77 -12.01
N ASP A 44 -1.22 -7.12 -13.13
CA ASP A 44 -0.85 -5.72 -13.16
C ASP A 44 -2.02 -4.89 -13.69
N ILE A 45 -2.22 -3.69 -13.12
CA ILE A 45 -3.28 -2.77 -13.50
C ILE A 45 -2.67 -1.39 -13.73
N LEU A 46 -2.85 -0.85 -14.93
CA LEU A 46 -2.33 0.45 -15.33
C LEU A 46 -3.47 1.36 -15.77
N SER A 47 -3.46 2.60 -15.30
CA SER A 47 -4.40 3.63 -15.76
C SER A 47 -3.83 5.04 -15.60
N ALA A 48 -4.52 6.02 -16.16
CA ALA A 48 -4.22 7.43 -16.01
C ALA A 48 -5.45 8.29 -16.31
N GLN A 49 -5.38 9.59 -16.01
CA GLN A 49 -6.40 10.57 -16.34
C GLN A 49 -7.80 10.19 -15.81
N PRO A 50 -7.97 10.06 -14.47
CA PRO A 50 -9.28 9.79 -13.89
C PRO A 50 -10.25 10.93 -14.19
N TYR A 51 -11.51 10.60 -14.46
CA TYR A 51 -12.55 11.61 -14.74
C TYR A 51 -13.10 12.29 -13.49
N VAL A 52 -12.94 11.66 -12.31
CA VAL A 52 -13.18 12.28 -11.00
C VAL A 52 -11.95 12.08 -10.11
N ARG A 53 -11.60 13.10 -9.34
CA ARG A 53 -10.49 13.04 -8.38
C ARG A 53 -10.98 13.51 -7.02
N LEU A 54 -10.72 12.72 -5.97
CA LEU A 54 -11.07 13.05 -4.60
C LEU A 54 -9.78 13.27 -3.81
N VAL A 55 -9.67 14.44 -3.19
CA VAL A 55 -8.47 14.88 -2.48
C VAL A 55 -8.87 15.39 -1.09
N THR A 56 -8.50 14.65 -0.04
CA THR A 56 -8.82 15.02 1.33
C THR A 56 -7.63 15.69 2.01
N ARG A 57 -7.86 16.86 2.61
CA ARG A 57 -6.92 17.58 3.48
C ARG A 57 -7.62 17.99 4.76
N GLY A 58 -7.19 17.45 5.89
CA GLY A 58 -7.82 17.69 7.18
C GLY A 58 -9.30 17.29 7.16
N ASN A 59 -10.19 18.26 7.35
CA ASN A 59 -11.64 18.02 7.41
C ASN A 59 -12.37 18.31 6.09
N LEU A 60 -11.64 18.59 5.02
CA LEU A 60 -12.20 18.96 3.72
C LEU A 60 -11.75 17.98 2.63
N THR A 61 -12.69 17.57 1.79
CA THR A 61 -12.42 16.81 0.57
C THR A 61 -12.82 17.65 -0.63
N GLU A 62 -11.89 17.85 -1.54
CA GLU A 62 -12.12 18.42 -2.86
C GLU A 62 -12.49 17.28 -3.82
N ILE A 63 -13.60 17.44 -4.55
CA ILE A 63 -14.07 16.51 -5.57
C ILE A 63 -14.01 17.22 -6.90
N HIS A 64 -13.08 16.84 -7.74
CA HIS A 64 -12.83 17.41 -9.05
C HIS A 64 -13.45 16.49 -10.11
N GLY A 65 -14.63 16.84 -10.61
CA GLY A 65 -15.30 16.25 -11.78
C GLY A 65 -15.45 17.32 -12.86
N GLU A 66 -16.64 17.44 -13.48
CA GLU A 66 -16.99 18.55 -14.37
C GLU A 66 -16.96 19.90 -13.63
N THR A 67 -17.30 19.89 -12.35
CA THR A 67 -17.17 21.01 -11.41
C THR A 67 -16.34 20.61 -10.22
N VAL A 68 -15.86 21.59 -9.45
CA VAL A 68 -15.17 21.36 -8.18
C VAL A 68 -16.15 21.49 -7.03
N GLU A 69 -16.36 20.42 -6.28
CA GLU A 69 -17.18 20.36 -5.07
C GLU A 69 -16.28 20.30 -3.85
N LEU A 70 -16.65 20.99 -2.76
CA LEU A 70 -15.99 20.91 -1.46
C LEU A 70 -16.94 20.25 -0.46
N SER A 71 -16.52 19.17 0.18
CA SER A 71 -17.34 18.43 1.13
C SER A 71 -16.60 18.15 2.44
N ARG A 72 -17.35 18.17 3.54
CA ARG A 72 -16.91 17.73 4.88
C ARG A 72 -17.46 16.36 5.27
N GLU A 73 -18.18 15.71 4.38
CA GLU A 73 -18.67 14.36 4.58
C GLU A 73 -17.51 13.36 4.76
N ASP A 74 -17.85 12.17 5.21
CA ASP A 74 -16.88 11.09 5.35
C ASP A 74 -16.20 10.78 4.00
N PRO A 75 -14.86 10.80 3.90
CA PRO A 75 -14.16 10.56 2.64
C PRO A 75 -14.49 9.21 1.99
N PHE A 76 -14.76 8.18 2.76
CA PHE A 76 -15.15 6.87 2.24
C PHE A 76 -16.54 6.90 1.58
N GLU A 77 -17.48 7.66 2.16
CA GLU A 77 -18.81 7.90 1.56
C GLU A 77 -18.71 8.70 0.26
N LEU A 78 -17.79 9.67 0.21
CA LEU A 78 -17.55 10.43 -1.02
C LEU A 78 -17.00 9.56 -2.15
N VAL A 79 -16.09 8.61 -1.83
CA VAL A 79 -15.62 7.62 -2.81
C VAL A 79 -16.77 6.71 -3.24
N ARG A 80 -17.62 6.23 -2.32
CA ARG A 80 -18.81 5.43 -2.64
C ARG A 80 -19.74 6.16 -3.60
N ARG A 81 -20.02 7.42 -3.34
CA ARG A 81 -20.86 8.26 -4.20
C ARG A 81 -20.26 8.40 -5.60
N ALA A 82 -18.96 8.59 -5.71
CA ALA A 82 -18.27 8.70 -6.99
C ALA A 82 -18.22 7.37 -7.77
N LEU A 83 -18.28 6.22 -7.10
CA LEU A 83 -18.34 4.89 -7.72
C LEU A 83 -19.77 4.51 -8.17
N ALA A 84 -20.81 5.15 -7.64
CA ALA A 84 -22.20 4.79 -7.93
C ALA A 84 -22.61 5.13 -9.38
N PRO A 85 -23.57 4.40 -10.00
CA PRO A 85 -24.16 3.16 -9.50
C PRO A 85 -23.21 1.96 -9.64
N GLU A 86 -23.39 0.96 -8.79
CA GLU A 86 -22.66 -0.31 -8.90
C GLU A 86 -22.98 -1.01 -10.22
N LYS A 87 -21.99 -1.67 -10.82
CA LYS A 87 -22.14 -2.45 -12.05
C LYS A 87 -21.80 -3.91 -11.81
N ALA A 88 -22.41 -4.79 -12.59
CA ALA A 88 -22.04 -6.19 -12.59
C ALA A 88 -20.58 -6.38 -13.04
N ARG A 89 -19.87 -7.29 -12.39
CA ARG A 89 -18.50 -7.66 -12.74
C ARG A 89 -18.44 -8.22 -14.17
N ARG A 90 -17.42 -7.83 -14.92
CA ARG A 90 -17.15 -8.34 -16.25
C ARG A 90 -16.17 -9.51 -16.20
N GLY A 91 -16.69 -10.70 -16.44
CA GLY A 91 -15.86 -11.90 -16.47
C GLY A 91 -15.01 -12.05 -15.20
N ASP A 92 -13.79 -12.55 -15.36
CA ASP A 92 -12.86 -12.82 -14.27
C ASP A 92 -11.84 -11.69 -14.03
N LEU A 93 -11.94 -10.56 -14.78
CA LEU A 93 -10.99 -9.47 -14.61
C LEU A 93 -11.11 -8.83 -13.22
N PRO A 94 -9.97 -8.53 -12.57
CA PRO A 94 -9.95 -7.96 -11.22
C PRO A 94 -10.47 -6.52 -11.19
N PHE A 95 -10.33 -5.79 -12.31
CA PHE A 95 -10.67 -4.38 -12.42
C PHE A 95 -11.07 -4.04 -13.86
N SER A 96 -12.14 -3.30 -14.03
CA SER A 96 -12.61 -2.79 -15.34
C SER A 96 -12.84 -1.29 -15.33
N GLY A 97 -12.61 -0.66 -14.19
CA GLY A 97 -12.81 0.74 -13.86
C GLY A 97 -13.22 0.88 -12.40
N GLY A 98 -13.05 2.07 -11.83
CA GLY A 98 -13.31 2.34 -10.43
C GLY A 98 -12.29 3.29 -9.80
N ALA A 99 -12.21 3.25 -8.49
CA ALA A 99 -11.28 4.04 -7.68
C ALA A 99 -9.91 3.39 -7.61
N ILE A 100 -8.85 4.16 -7.88
CA ILE A 100 -7.45 3.79 -7.56
C ILE A 100 -6.79 4.98 -6.87
N GLY A 101 -6.01 4.70 -5.82
CA GLY A 101 -5.28 5.75 -5.11
C GLY A 101 -4.72 5.29 -3.78
N TYR A 102 -4.47 6.25 -2.90
CA TYR A 102 -4.06 5.97 -1.53
C TYR A 102 -4.99 6.59 -0.50
N PHE A 103 -5.16 5.87 0.59
CA PHE A 103 -5.76 6.27 1.85
C PHE A 103 -4.63 6.34 2.86
N GLY A 104 -4.12 7.54 3.16
CA GLY A 104 -3.00 7.73 4.07
C GLY A 104 -3.37 7.44 5.52
N TYR A 105 -2.39 7.06 6.35
CA TYR A 105 -2.61 6.74 7.77
C TYR A 105 -3.38 7.83 8.51
N ASP A 106 -3.04 9.09 8.26
CA ASP A 106 -3.65 10.24 8.93
C ASP A 106 -5.11 10.50 8.55
N LEU A 107 -5.63 9.84 7.49
CA LEU A 107 -7.07 9.80 7.18
C LEU A 107 -7.88 9.19 8.34
N ALA A 108 -7.25 8.38 9.19
CA ALA A 108 -7.87 7.84 10.38
C ALA A 108 -8.46 8.91 11.32
N ARG A 109 -7.96 10.14 11.28
CA ARG A 109 -8.51 11.30 12.03
C ARG A 109 -9.92 11.69 11.58
N ARG A 110 -10.37 11.19 10.43
CA ARG A 110 -11.74 11.34 9.95
C ARG A 110 -12.67 10.24 10.47
N VAL A 111 -12.10 9.15 10.98
CA VAL A 111 -12.82 7.97 11.49
C VAL A 111 -12.80 7.95 13.02
N GLU A 112 -11.66 8.29 13.62
CA GLU A 112 -11.41 8.22 15.06
C GLU A 112 -10.96 9.59 15.60
N LYS A 113 -11.27 9.86 16.87
CA LYS A 113 -10.77 11.05 17.58
C LYS A 113 -9.36 10.77 18.06
N LEU A 114 -8.38 11.32 17.37
CA LEU A 114 -6.96 11.21 17.73
C LEU A 114 -6.42 12.56 18.19
N PRO A 115 -5.47 12.59 19.13
CA PRO A 115 -4.68 13.78 19.41
C PRO A 115 -4.01 14.33 18.15
N ALA A 116 -3.59 15.58 18.13
CA ALA A 116 -2.94 16.21 16.98
C ALA A 116 -1.63 16.87 17.46
N THR A 117 -0.70 16.04 17.94
CA THR A 117 0.58 16.45 18.52
C THR A 117 1.73 16.35 17.54
N SER A 118 1.65 15.38 16.60
CA SER A 118 2.68 15.16 15.60
C SER A 118 2.64 16.20 14.47
N HIS A 119 3.84 16.59 14.00
CA HIS A 119 4.00 17.62 12.97
C HIS A 119 3.71 17.08 11.57
N ASP A 120 2.83 17.74 10.81
CA ASP A 120 2.62 17.47 9.38
C ASP A 120 3.75 18.14 8.56
N ALA A 121 4.88 17.42 8.40
CA ALA A 121 6.02 17.90 7.65
C ALA A 121 5.84 17.81 6.13
N GLU A 122 4.98 16.90 5.66
CA GLU A 122 4.87 16.58 4.25
C GLU A 122 3.87 17.44 3.52
N ARG A 123 2.80 17.83 4.22
CA ARG A 123 1.70 18.64 3.71
C ARG A 123 1.13 18.07 2.40
N ILE A 124 1.05 16.75 2.31
CA ILE A 124 0.36 16.05 1.23
C ILE A 124 -1.07 15.72 1.66
N PRO A 125 -1.99 15.41 0.73
CA PRO A 125 -3.33 14.98 1.09
C PRO A 125 -3.30 13.70 1.96
N GLU A 126 -4.23 13.58 2.90
CA GLU A 126 -4.46 12.34 3.64
C GLU A 126 -5.13 11.27 2.76
N MET A 127 -5.81 11.67 1.68
CA MET A 127 -6.35 10.78 0.67
C MET A 127 -6.21 11.43 -0.71
N ALA A 128 -5.75 10.67 -1.69
CA ALA A 128 -5.79 11.04 -3.09
C ALA A 128 -6.23 9.82 -3.90
N VAL A 129 -7.46 9.87 -4.40
CA VAL A 129 -8.13 8.78 -5.13
C VAL A 129 -8.68 9.33 -6.44
N GLY A 130 -8.35 8.66 -7.55
CA GLY A 130 -8.93 8.91 -8.86
C GLY A 130 -10.00 7.88 -9.19
N ILE A 131 -11.07 8.30 -9.90
CA ILE A 131 -12.05 7.40 -10.49
C ILE A 131 -11.72 7.25 -11.98
N TYR A 132 -11.29 6.03 -12.35
CA TYR A 132 -10.80 5.69 -13.68
C TYR A 132 -11.86 4.92 -14.42
N ASP A 133 -12.13 5.34 -15.64
CA ASP A 133 -13.11 4.67 -16.51
C ASP A 133 -12.50 3.57 -17.36
N TRP A 134 -11.17 3.54 -17.48
CA TRP A 134 -10.43 2.54 -18.23
C TRP A 134 -9.19 2.05 -17.49
N ALA A 135 -8.72 0.84 -17.85
CA ALA A 135 -7.44 0.32 -17.40
C ALA A 135 -6.85 -0.67 -18.43
N ALA A 136 -5.51 -0.76 -18.47
CA ALA A 136 -4.85 -1.91 -19.02
C ALA A 136 -4.63 -2.93 -17.89
N VAL A 137 -5.11 -4.15 -18.09
CA VAL A 137 -5.03 -5.26 -17.13
C VAL A 137 -4.21 -6.39 -17.75
N ILE A 138 -3.13 -6.76 -17.10
CA ILE A 138 -2.21 -7.80 -17.53
C ILE A 138 -2.33 -8.99 -16.57
N ASP A 139 -2.68 -10.15 -17.10
CA ASP A 139 -2.76 -11.43 -16.39
C ASP A 139 -1.51 -12.26 -16.65
N HIS A 140 -0.62 -12.30 -15.68
CA HIS A 140 0.65 -13.03 -15.81
C HIS A 140 0.48 -14.55 -15.70
N ALA A 141 -0.61 -15.03 -15.07
CA ALA A 141 -0.90 -16.46 -15.00
C ALA A 141 -1.38 -17.01 -16.34
N GLU A 142 -2.32 -16.31 -16.99
CA GLU A 142 -2.85 -16.69 -18.29
C GLU A 142 -2.03 -16.15 -19.47
N ARG A 143 -1.05 -15.27 -19.20
CA ARG A 143 -0.23 -14.58 -20.21
C ARG A 143 -1.09 -13.85 -21.25
N ARG A 144 -2.06 -13.10 -20.75
CA ARG A 144 -3.00 -12.29 -21.55
C ARG A 144 -3.04 -10.87 -21.03
N ALA A 145 -3.40 -9.96 -21.88
CA ALA A 145 -3.57 -8.55 -21.51
C ALA A 145 -4.81 -7.97 -22.19
N TRP A 146 -5.46 -7.03 -21.54
CA TRP A 146 -6.65 -6.36 -22.05
C TRP A 146 -6.62 -4.87 -21.75
N LEU A 147 -7.14 -4.08 -22.67
CA LEU A 147 -7.64 -2.75 -22.37
C LEU A 147 -9.14 -2.87 -22.08
N VAL A 148 -9.56 -2.38 -20.93
CA VAL A 148 -10.96 -2.45 -20.44
C VAL A 148 -11.47 -1.08 -20.09
N GLY A 149 -12.77 -0.83 -20.27
CA GLY A 149 -13.42 0.42 -19.91
C GLY A 149 -14.93 0.25 -19.73
N GLU A 150 -15.51 1.11 -18.91
CA GLU A 150 -16.93 1.05 -18.55
C GLU A 150 -17.80 2.10 -19.30
N GLY A 151 -17.16 3.06 -19.99
CA GLY A 151 -17.85 4.10 -20.76
C GLY A 151 -18.66 5.05 -19.87
N ARG A 152 -18.21 5.31 -18.64
CA ARG A 152 -18.81 6.30 -17.76
C ARG A 152 -18.33 7.70 -18.09
N ASP A 153 -17.09 7.82 -18.56
CA ASP A 153 -16.50 9.04 -19.06
C ASP A 153 -16.65 9.08 -20.59
N PRO A 154 -17.36 10.07 -21.17
CA PRO A 154 -17.46 10.23 -22.63
C PRO A 154 -16.10 10.35 -23.33
N GLU A 155 -15.08 10.89 -22.65
CA GLU A 155 -13.74 11.02 -23.17
C GLU A 155 -13.07 9.64 -23.41
N THR A 156 -13.50 8.60 -22.70
CA THR A 156 -12.98 7.23 -22.91
C THR A 156 -13.32 6.73 -24.30
N ASP A 157 -14.54 6.97 -24.79
CA ASP A 157 -14.96 6.57 -26.15
C ASP A 157 -14.11 7.29 -27.21
N LEU A 158 -13.94 8.59 -27.06
CA LEU A 158 -13.12 9.39 -27.98
C LEU A 158 -11.65 8.97 -28.03
N LYS A 159 -11.10 8.51 -26.92
CA LYS A 159 -9.69 8.12 -26.77
C LYS A 159 -9.46 6.63 -27.02
N TRP A 160 -10.50 5.79 -27.13
CA TRP A 160 -10.35 4.33 -27.13
C TRP A 160 -9.39 3.80 -28.21
N SER A 161 -9.56 4.21 -29.45
CA SER A 161 -8.68 3.79 -30.55
C SER A 161 -7.23 4.23 -30.32
N THR A 162 -7.02 5.39 -29.73
CA THR A 162 -5.68 5.90 -29.39
C THR A 162 -5.07 5.06 -28.26
N LEU A 163 -5.83 4.74 -27.22
CA LEU A 163 -5.38 3.89 -26.12
C LEU A 163 -5.00 2.48 -26.62
N VAL A 164 -5.86 1.87 -27.45
CA VAL A 164 -5.56 0.57 -28.07
C VAL A 164 -4.24 0.63 -28.84
N ARG A 165 -4.04 1.63 -29.67
CA ARG A 165 -2.81 1.79 -30.44
C ARG A 165 -1.59 1.95 -29.53
N VAL A 166 -1.66 2.83 -28.53
CA VAL A 166 -0.58 3.13 -27.60
C VAL A 166 -0.14 1.88 -26.82
N PHE A 167 -1.08 1.03 -26.40
CA PHE A 167 -0.76 -0.19 -25.66
C PHE A 167 -0.39 -1.38 -26.58
N SER A 168 -0.71 -1.32 -27.89
CA SER A 168 -0.36 -2.38 -28.84
C SER A 168 1.01 -2.17 -29.48
N GLU A 169 1.42 -0.93 -29.70
CA GLU A 169 2.68 -0.59 -30.33
C GLU A 169 3.87 -0.65 -29.32
N PRO A 170 5.11 -0.82 -29.81
CA PRO A 170 6.29 -0.68 -28.94
C PRO A 170 6.33 0.71 -28.30
N SER A 171 6.65 0.75 -27.02
CA SER A 171 6.85 2.03 -26.34
C SER A 171 8.05 2.77 -26.92
N PRO A 172 7.92 4.04 -27.29
CA PRO A 172 9.08 4.84 -27.71
C PRO A 172 10.06 5.00 -26.55
N GLU A 173 11.35 4.92 -26.83
CA GLU A 173 12.37 5.30 -25.86
C GLU A 173 12.17 6.76 -25.47
N ARG A 174 12.01 7.02 -24.17
CA ARG A 174 11.88 8.35 -23.62
C ARG A 174 13.13 8.73 -22.84
N SER A 175 13.71 9.87 -23.16
CA SER A 175 14.76 10.44 -22.34
C SER A 175 14.15 11.00 -21.05
N ARG A 176 14.55 10.44 -19.91
CA ARG A 176 14.10 10.87 -18.58
C ARG A 176 15.25 11.50 -17.81
N ALA A 177 14.94 12.50 -17.00
CA ALA A 177 15.95 13.09 -16.11
C ALA A 177 16.36 12.03 -15.07
N PRO A 178 17.66 11.70 -14.93
CA PRO A 178 18.12 10.74 -13.95
C PRO A 178 17.64 11.11 -12.54
N PHE A 179 17.17 10.13 -11.79
CA PHE A 179 16.84 10.33 -10.38
C PHE A 179 18.13 10.50 -9.58
N HIS A 180 18.17 11.54 -8.76
CA HIS A 180 19.36 11.95 -8.04
C HIS A 180 19.04 12.37 -6.61
N VAL A 181 19.87 11.93 -5.65
CA VAL A 181 19.83 12.32 -4.24
C VAL A 181 20.98 13.27 -3.94
N SER A 182 20.68 14.50 -3.54
CA SER A 182 21.63 15.58 -3.35
C SER A 182 22.04 15.83 -1.90
N SER A 183 21.42 15.18 -0.94
CA SER A 183 21.78 15.29 0.49
C SER A 183 22.02 13.92 1.13
N ARG A 184 22.61 13.93 2.34
CA ARG A 184 22.62 12.70 3.16
C ARG A 184 21.22 12.32 3.56
N VAL A 185 20.95 11.01 3.66
CA VAL A 185 19.73 10.50 4.27
C VAL A 185 19.82 10.71 5.79
N THR A 186 18.81 11.33 6.37
CA THR A 186 18.71 11.60 7.82
C THR A 186 17.50 10.92 8.41
N SER A 187 17.61 10.45 9.66
CA SER A 187 16.47 9.98 10.46
C SER A 187 15.96 11.09 11.37
N ASN A 188 14.64 11.12 11.59
CA ASN A 188 14.02 12.00 12.58
C ASN A 188 14.15 11.51 14.04
N LEU A 189 14.58 10.25 14.25
CA LEU A 189 14.79 9.64 15.54
C LEU A 189 16.20 9.01 15.61
N GLY A 190 17.17 9.73 16.21
CA GLY A 190 18.44 9.13 16.58
C GLY A 190 18.27 8.08 17.69
N ARG A 191 19.30 7.23 17.92
CA ARG A 191 19.23 6.10 18.85
C ARG A 191 18.76 6.50 20.27
N GLN A 192 19.23 7.62 20.81
CA GLN A 192 18.82 8.09 22.14
C GLN A 192 17.32 8.46 22.15
N ALA A 193 16.87 9.25 21.18
CA ALA A 193 15.47 9.64 21.08
C ALA A 193 14.53 8.46 20.82
N TYR A 194 14.99 7.42 20.10
CA TYR A 194 14.27 6.18 19.93
C TYR A 194 14.20 5.40 21.25
N ALA A 195 15.30 5.31 22.00
CA ALA A 195 15.37 4.65 23.30
C ALA A 195 14.38 5.23 24.31
N GLU A 196 14.30 6.58 24.42
CA GLU A 196 13.35 7.25 25.30
C GLU A 196 11.89 6.87 25.00
N ARG A 197 11.54 6.76 23.72
CA ARG A 197 10.20 6.35 23.24
C ARG A 197 9.94 4.87 23.47
N PHE A 198 10.92 4.04 23.19
CA PHE A 198 10.87 2.61 23.47
C PHE A 198 10.57 2.35 24.94
N GLU A 199 11.32 2.97 25.88
CA GLU A 199 11.09 2.85 27.31
C GLU A 199 9.72 3.40 27.72
N ARG A 200 9.20 4.43 27.05
CA ARG A 200 7.84 4.91 27.29
C ARG A 200 6.80 3.88 26.89
N ILE A 201 6.95 3.23 25.73
CA ILE A 201 6.06 2.14 25.30
C ILE A 201 6.14 0.95 26.25
N LYS A 202 7.33 0.56 26.72
CA LYS A 202 7.51 -0.52 27.70
C LYS A 202 6.75 -0.24 29.00
N ARG A 203 6.72 1.02 29.42
CA ARG A 203 5.92 1.44 30.60
C ARG A 203 4.43 1.31 30.31
N TYR A 204 3.92 1.80 29.18
CA TYR A 204 2.52 1.62 28.80
C TYR A 204 2.08 0.14 28.75
N ILE A 205 2.97 -0.74 28.28
CA ILE A 205 2.72 -2.19 28.27
C ILE A 205 2.68 -2.73 29.71
N ALA A 206 3.63 -2.33 30.58
CA ALA A 206 3.68 -2.77 31.97
C ALA A 206 2.47 -2.28 32.78
N ASP A 207 1.98 -1.07 32.50
CA ASP A 207 0.82 -0.46 33.13
C ASP A 207 -0.51 -1.05 32.61
N GLY A 208 -0.46 -1.90 31.56
CA GLY A 208 -1.64 -2.55 30.98
C GLY A 208 -2.43 -1.70 29.99
N ASP A 209 -1.89 -0.58 29.54
CA ASP A 209 -2.52 0.32 28.56
C ASP A 209 -2.62 -0.35 27.17
N CYS A 210 -1.62 -1.15 26.81
CA CYS A 210 -1.55 -1.83 25.52
C CYS A 210 -0.72 -3.11 25.59
N TYR A 211 -0.86 -3.96 24.59
CA TYR A 211 -0.06 -5.19 24.41
C TYR A 211 1.08 -4.99 23.42
N GLN A 212 0.86 -4.13 22.44
CA GLN A 212 1.81 -3.80 21.38
C GLN A 212 1.58 -2.38 20.88
N VAL A 213 2.68 -1.69 20.56
CA VAL A 213 2.69 -0.42 19.81
C VAL A 213 3.74 -0.49 18.73
N ASN A 214 3.38 -0.14 17.49
CA ASN A 214 4.33 -0.01 16.39
C ASN A 214 5.01 1.36 16.46
N LEU A 215 6.33 1.39 16.69
CA LEU A 215 7.14 2.61 16.70
C LEU A 215 7.95 2.71 15.41
N ALA A 216 7.83 3.81 14.67
CA ALA A 216 8.53 4.04 13.42
C ALA A 216 9.41 5.30 13.49
N GLN A 217 10.50 5.27 12.71
CA GLN A 217 11.31 6.45 12.40
C GLN A 217 11.18 6.81 10.92
N ARG A 218 11.27 8.10 10.62
CA ARG A 218 11.22 8.67 9.28
C ARG A 218 12.62 8.95 8.77
N PHE A 219 12.90 8.50 7.55
CA PHE A 219 14.11 8.82 6.81
C PHE A 219 13.78 9.80 5.70
N SER A 220 14.65 10.79 5.47
CA SER A 220 14.46 11.78 4.41
C SER A 220 15.77 12.24 3.78
N ALA A 221 15.69 12.65 2.51
CA ALA A 221 16.78 13.26 1.75
C ALA A 221 16.23 14.22 0.69
N GLN A 222 17.06 15.20 0.27
CA GLN A 222 16.75 16.01 -0.90
C GLN A 222 16.97 15.19 -2.18
N ALA A 223 16.01 15.23 -3.09
CA ALA A 223 16.04 14.47 -4.32
C ALA A 223 15.43 15.24 -5.49
N SER A 224 15.90 14.92 -6.69
CA SER A 224 15.46 15.52 -7.96
C SER A 224 15.47 14.48 -9.09
N GLY A 225 15.01 14.86 -10.27
CA GLY A 225 14.89 13.96 -11.40
C GLY A 225 13.56 13.21 -11.42
N ASP A 226 13.47 12.14 -12.20
CA ASP A 226 12.23 11.42 -12.43
C ASP A 226 11.98 10.33 -11.38
N PRO A 227 10.92 10.42 -10.55
CA PRO A 227 10.58 9.42 -9.54
C PRO A 227 10.24 8.04 -10.15
N TRP A 228 9.80 7.99 -11.39
CA TRP A 228 9.52 6.74 -12.09
C TRP A 228 10.77 5.87 -12.24
N LEU A 229 11.94 6.47 -12.53
CA LEU A 229 13.21 5.75 -12.56
C LEU A 229 13.59 5.20 -11.18
N ALA A 230 13.33 5.96 -10.11
CA ALA A 230 13.54 5.47 -8.76
C ALA A 230 12.62 4.28 -8.42
N TYR A 231 11.36 4.31 -8.88
CA TYR A 231 10.44 3.20 -8.69
C TYR A 231 10.90 1.94 -9.44
N GLN A 232 11.33 2.07 -10.69
CA GLN A 232 11.87 0.93 -11.45
C GLN A 232 13.06 0.28 -10.73
N ALA A 233 13.99 1.10 -10.19
CA ALA A 233 15.09 0.59 -9.40
C ALA A 233 14.64 -0.09 -8.11
N LEU A 234 13.68 0.50 -7.37
CA LEU A 234 13.09 -0.09 -6.16
C LEU A 234 12.45 -1.44 -6.45
N ARG A 235 11.67 -1.53 -7.52
CA ARG A 235 10.99 -2.74 -7.99
C ARG A 235 11.95 -3.90 -8.23
N LEU A 236 13.12 -3.62 -8.81
CA LEU A 236 14.16 -4.62 -9.04
C LEU A 236 14.88 -5.04 -7.75
N MET A 237 15.12 -4.09 -6.84
CA MET A 237 15.81 -4.36 -5.56
C MET A 237 14.94 -5.09 -4.56
N ASN A 238 13.64 -4.82 -4.58
CA ASN A 238 12.68 -5.32 -3.59
C ASN A 238 11.35 -5.73 -4.26
N PRO A 239 11.35 -6.79 -5.09
CA PRO A 239 10.12 -7.29 -5.70
C PRO A 239 9.08 -7.62 -4.62
N ALA A 240 7.86 -7.11 -4.77
CA ALA A 240 6.80 -7.27 -3.79
C ALA A 240 5.44 -7.45 -4.46
N PRO A 241 4.55 -8.30 -3.90
CA PRO A 241 3.31 -8.71 -4.56
C PRO A 241 2.21 -7.63 -4.59
N PHE A 242 2.37 -6.57 -3.82
CA PHE A 242 1.42 -5.45 -3.75
C PHE A 242 2.16 -4.13 -3.94
N ALA A 243 3.07 -4.09 -4.91
CA ALA A 243 3.80 -2.89 -5.26
C ALA A 243 2.88 -1.91 -6.03
N ALA A 244 3.23 -0.62 -5.99
CA ALA A 244 2.48 0.40 -6.69
C ALA A 244 3.33 1.64 -6.97
N TYR A 245 3.10 2.26 -8.12
CA TYR A 245 3.54 3.61 -8.42
C TYR A 245 2.33 4.50 -8.68
N LEU A 246 2.28 5.64 -7.99
CA LEU A 246 1.23 6.63 -8.15
C LEU A 246 1.87 7.99 -8.42
N SER A 247 1.50 8.62 -9.53
CA SER A 247 1.93 9.97 -9.89
C SER A 247 0.76 10.93 -9.73
N THR A 248 0.80 11.80 -8.73
CA THR A 248 -0.20 12.84 -8.50
C THR A 248 0.44 14.22 -8.50
N PRO A 249 -0.31 15.32 -8.66
CA PRO A 249 0.23 16.68 -8.54
C PRO A 249 0.80 17.00 -7.15
N TYR A 250 0.50 16.18 -6.15
CA TYR A 250 0.86 16.42 -4.75
C TYR A 250 2.10 15.65 -4.32
N ALA A 251 2.24 14.45 -4.82
CA ALA A 251 3.34 13.54 -4.49
C ALA A 251 3.42 12.39 -5.49
N HIS A 252 4.60 11.82 -5.63
CA HIS A 252 4.83 10.52 -6.22
C HIS A 252 4.98 9.49 -5.10
N VAL A 253 4.23 8.39 -5.18
CA VAL A 253 4.27 7.30 -4.20
C VAL A 253 4.89 6.08 -4.86
N LEU A 254 5.98 5.59 -4.28
CA LEU A 254 6.77 4.46 -4.76
C LEU A 254 6.67 3.35 -3.70
N SER A 255 5.77 2.41 -3.88
CA SER A 255 5.49 1.35 -2.89
C SER A 255 6.00 -0.01 -3.36
N ALA A 256 6.76 -0.69 -2.50
CA ALA A 256 7.15 -2.09 -2.65
C ALA A 256 6.55 -2.91 -1.49
N SER A 257 5.25 -2.79 -1.28
CA SER A 257 4.57 -3.43 -0.16
C SER A 257 4.46 -4.94 -0.33
N PRO A 258 4.87 -5.73 0.69
CA PRO A 258 4.69 -7.17 0.68
C PRO A 258 3.33 -7.62 1.23
N GLU A 259 2.56 -6.72 1.86
CA GLU A 259 1.42 -7.09 2.71
C GLU A 259 0.08 -6.66 2.11
N ARG A 260 -0.83 -7.63 1.88
CA ARG A 260 -2.23 -7.35 1.58
C ARG A 260 -2.95 -6.91 2.85
N PHE A 261 -3.61 -5.75 2.77
CA PHE A 261 -4.49 -5.32 3.84
C PHE A 261 -5.85 -6.01 3.74
N LEU A 262 -6.61 -5.72 2.69
CA LEU A 262 -7.94 -6.26 2.49
C LEU A 262 -8.18 -6.60 1.01
N LYS A 263 -8.79 -7.75 0.77
CA LYS A 263 -9.36 -8.13 -0.53
C LYS A 263 -10.85 -8.41 -0.36
N VAL A 264 -11.66 -7.90 -1.28
CA VAL A 264 -13.08 -8.25 -1.41
C VAL A 264 -13.32 -8.75 -2.83
N GLU A 265 -13.87 -9.94 -2.94
CA GLU A 265 -14.22 -10.55 -4.22
C GLU A 265 -15.53 -11.32 -4.07
N ASN A 266 -16.58 -10.91 -4.80
CA ASN A 266 -17.92 -11.50 -4.72
C ASN A 266 -18.44 -11.57 -3.28
N GLY A 267 -18.25 -10.50 -2.50
CA GLY A 267 -18.65 -10.43 -1.08
C GLY A 267 -17.77 -11.23 -0.11
N ARG A 268 -16.81 -12.00 -0.62
CA ARG A 268 -15.81 -12.70 0.21
C ARG A 268 -14.67 -11.75 0.56
N VAL A 269 -14.31 -11.76 1.84
CA VAL A 269 -13.24 -10.94 2.42
C VAL A 269 -12.03 -11.82 2.70
N GLU A 270 -10.84 -11.31 2.41
CA GLU A 270 -9.57 -11.92 2.81
C GLU A 270 -8.61 -10.83 3.33
N THR A 271 -7.88 -11.15 4.41
CA THR A 271 -6.71 -10.40 4.85
C THR A 271 -5.58 -11.37 5.19
N LYS A 272 -4.33 -10.95 4.93
CA LYS A 272 -3.13 -11.82 5.06
C LYS A 272 -2.03 -11.11 5.84
N PRO A 273 -2.13 -11.04 7.18
CA PRO A 273 -1.08 -10.43 8.00
C PRO A 273 0.22 -11.23 7.94
N ILE A 274 1.32 -10.49 7.90
CA ILE A 274 2.68 -11.01 7.90
C ILE A 274 3.31 -10.69 9.25
N LYS A 275 3.86 -11.71 9.94
CA LYS A 275 4.74 -11.57 11.10
C LYS A 275 5.88 -12.57 11.00
N GLY A 276 7.07 -12.12 11.30
CA GLY A 276 8.27 -12.94 11.14
C GLY A 276 8.76 -13.03 9.69
N THR A 277 10.06 -12.86 9.54
CA THR A 277 10.74 -12.91 8.24
C THR A 277 12.10 -13.57 8.43
N ARG A 278 12.48 -14.44 7.50
CA ARG A 278 13.84 -15.00 7.40
C ARG A 278 14.35 -14.84 5.97
N PRO A 279 15.63 -14.55 5.76
CA PRO A 279 16.20 -14.47 4.41
C PRO A 279 16.16 -15.84 3.73
N ARG A 280 16.10 -15.82 2.38
CA ARG A 280 16.35 -17.01 1.58
C ARG A 280 17.83 -17.33 1.56
N ALA A 281 18.16 -18.62 1.49
CA ALA A 281 19.53 -19.08 1.34
C ALA A 281 19.72 -19.71 -0.04
N GLY A 282 20.90 -19.50 -0.64
CA GLY A 282 21.24 -20.11 -1.93
C GLY A 282 21.45 -21.63 -1.89
N HIS A 283 21.46 -22.23 -0.68
CA HIS A 283 21.61 -23.66 -0.48
C HIS A 283 20.31 -24.25 0.08
N ALA A 284 19.74 -25.23 -0.63
CA ALA A 284 18.39 -25.77 -0.37
C ALA A 284 18.19 -26.27 1.07
N ARG A 285 19.22 -26.91 1.69
CA ARG A 285 19.13 -27.39 3.07
C ARG A 285 19.03 -26.24 4.07
N LEU A 286 19.90 -25.22 3.94
CA LEU A 286 19.87 -24.05 4.82
C LEU A 286 18.58 -23.24 4.63
N ASP A 287 18.08 -23.13 3.40
CA ASP A 287 16.82 -22.48 3.08
C ASP A 287 15.63 -23.15 3.79
N ALA A 288 15.59 -24.49 3.77
CA ALA A 288 14.59 -25.28 4.47
C ALA A 288 14.70 -25.15 6.00
N GLU A 289 15.93 -25.12 6.55
CA GLU A 289 16.19 -24.90 7.98
C GLU A 289 15.70 -23.51 8.43
N LEU A 290 15.93 -22.45 7.64
CA LEU A 290 15.44 -21.10 7.92
C LEU A 290 13.90 -21.01 7.88
N ALA A 291 13.27 -21.66 6.90
CA ALA A 291 11.82 -21.76 6.82
C ALA A 291 11.21 -22.51 8.02
N GLN A 292 11.86 -23.60 8.46
CA GLN A 292 11.42 -24.37 9.62
C GLN A 292 11.61 -23.57 10.91
N ALA A 293 12.76 -22.92 11.10
CA ALA A 293 13.02 -22.06 12.25
C ALA A 293 11.98 -20.92 12.38
N LEU A 294 11.56 -20.34 11.24
CA LEU A 294 10.50 -19.36 11.22
C LEU A 294 9.15 -19.96 11.65
N ARG A 295 8.81 -21.14 11.16
CA ARG A 295 7.57 -21.84 11.52
C ARG A 295 7.49 -22.18 13.00
N GLU A 296 8.62 -22.50 13.63
CA GLU A 296 8.73 -22.93 15.03
C GLU A 296 8.97 -21.77 16.02
N SER A 297 9.24 -20.55 15.52
CA SER A 297 9.50 -19.39 16.35
C SER A 297 8.32 -19.05 17.25
N ALA A 298 8.48 -19.24 18.56
CA ALA A 298 7.43 -18.94 19.54
C ALA A 298 7.06 -17.44 19.55
N LYS A 299 8.06 -16.55 19.43
CA LYS A 299 7.86 -15.08 19.36
C LYS A 299 7.02 -14.71 18.13
N ASP A 300 7.46 -15.13 16.93
CA ASP A 300 6.79 -14.78 15.67
C ASP A 300 5.34 -15.31 15.65
N ARG A 301 5.10 -16.51 16.21
CA ARG A 301 3.76 -17.11 16.34
C ARG A 301 2.87 -16.33 17.31
N ALA A 302 3.38 -15.94 18.48
CA ALA A 302 2.62 -15.17 19.47
C ALA A 302 2.19 -13.80 18.90
N GLU A 303 3.09 -13.10 18.25
CA GLU A 303 2.78 -11.84 17.58
C GLU A 303 1.75 -12.03 16.45
N ASN A 304 1.89 -13.12 15.67
CA ASN A 304 0.96 -13.43 14.59
C ASN A 304 -0.46 -13.70 15.12
N VAL A 305 -0.61 -14.48 16.20
CA VAL A 305 -1.92 -14.76 16.83
C VAL A 305 -2.58 -13.46 17.28
N MET A 306 -1.85 -12.58 17.94
CA MET A 306 -2.39 -11.30 18.41
C MET A 306 -2.93 -10.45 17.25
N ILE A 307 -2.19 -10.38 16.13
CA ILE A 307 -2.64 -9.63 14.95
C ILE A 307 -3.81 -10.32 14.25
N VAL A 308 -3.81 -11.66 14.18
CA VAL A 308 -4.95 -12.42 13.65
C VAL A 308 -6.22 -12.12 14.47
N ASP A 309 -6.13 -12.08 15.78
CA ASP A 309 -7.28 -11.75 16.64
C ASP A 309 -7.77 -10.30 16.42
N LEU A 310 -6.84 -9.36 16.30
CA LEU A 310 -7.18 -7.97 15.99
C LEU A 310 -7.90 -7.85 14.65
N LEU A 311 -7.41 -8.54 13.60
CA LEU A 311 -8.04 -8.54 12.28
C LEU A 311 -9.37 -9.28 12.26
N ARG A 312 -9.52 -10.35 13.03
CA ARG A 312 -10.83 -11.01 13.22
C ARG A 312 -11.86 -10.04 13.81
N ASN A 313 -11.45 -9.25 14.80
CA ASN A 313 -12.29 -8.20 15.36
C ASN A 313 -12.66 -7.16 14.28
N ASP A 314 -11.70 -6.65 13.53
CA ASP A 314 -11.95 -5.66 12.47
C ASP A 314 -12.92 -6.18 11.40
N LEU A 315 -12.73 -7.41 10.92
CA LEU A 315 -13.61 -8.03 9.94
C LEU A 315 -15.01 -8.25 10.51
N SER A 316 -15.14 -8.64 11.79
CA SER A 316 -16.42 -8.95 12.42
C SER A 316 -17.40 -7.78 12.43
N LYS A 317 -16.91 -6.55 12.38
CA LYS A 317 -17.72 -5.32 12.32
C LYS A 317 -18.58 -5.25 11.04
N ASN A 318 -18.11 -5.84 9.94
CA ASN A 318 -18.74 -5.74 8.62
C ASN A 318 -19.09 -7.10 8.00
N CYS A 319 -18.59 -8.20 8.53
CA CYS A 319 -18.88 -9.54 8.05
C CYS A 319 -20.10 -10.18 8.77
N ARG A 320 -20.70 -11.17 8.12
CA ARG A 320 -21.78 -11.98 8.68
C ARG A 320 -21.32 -12.69 9.95
N LEU A 321 -22.20 -12.78 10.93
CA LEU A 321 -21.93 -13.49 12.16
C LEU A 321 -21.53 -14.95 11.86
N GLY A 322 -20.43 -15.42 12.45
CA GLY A 322 -19.89 -16.76 12.26
C GLY A 322 -19.18 -17.02 10.93
N SER A 323 -19.09 -16.02 10.02
CA SER A 323 -18.37 -16.18 8.76
C SER A 323 -16.87 -15.92 8.87
N VAL A 324 -16.43 -15.18 9.89
CA VAL A 324 -14.99 -14.88 10.09
C VAL A 324 -14.26 -16.14 10.56
N LYS A 325 -13.30 -16.58 9.74
CA LYS A 325 -12.52 -17.82 9.95
C LYS A 325 -11.04 -17.57 9.71
N VAL A 326 -10.20 -18.47 10.25
CA VAL A 326 -8.75 -18.50 10.02
C VAL A 326 -8.40 -19.82 9.32
N PRO A 327 -8.58 -19.93 8.01
CA PRO A 327 -8.35 -21.19 7.29
C PRO A 327 -6.87 -21.60 7.26
N ARG A 328 -5.95 -20.65 7.40
CA ARG A 328 -4.50 -20.90 7.46
C ARG A 328 -3.89 -20.07 8.58
N LEU A 329 -3.26 -20.74 9.53
CA LEU A 329 -2.52 -20.13 10.63
C LEU A 329 -1.05 -20.57 10.54
N PHE A 330 -0.11 -19.59 10.63
CA PHE A 330 1.34 -19.84 10.61
C PHE A 330 1.85 -20.53 9.33
N ASN A 331 1.34 -20.16 8.17
CA ASN A 331 1.84 -20.66 6.91
C ASN A 331 3.13 -19.93 6.51
N VAL A 332 4.18 -20.69 6.12
CA VAL A 332 5.38 -20.08 5.56
C VAL A 332 5.19 -19.89 4.06
N GLU A 333 5.19 -18.64 3.63
CA GLU A 333 5.18 -18.27 2.22
C GLU A 333 6.58 -17.81 1.80
N SER A 334 7.11 -18.43 0.72
CA SER A 334 8.46 -18.15 0.22
C SER A 334 8.41 -17.22 -0.98
N TYR A 335 9.12 -16.11 -0.89
CA TYR A 335 9.32 -15.13 -1.94
C TYR A 335 10.73 -15.21 -2.52
N ALA A 336 11.10 -14.35 -3.44
CA ALA A 336 12.41 -14.40 -4.10
C ALA A 336 13.58 -14.28 -3.10
N SER A 337 13.46 -13.39 -2.09
CA SER A 337 14.52 -13.03 -1.16
C SER A 337 14.25 -13.42 0.29
N VAL A 338 13.00 -13.75 0.64
CA VAL A 338 12.60 -13.98 2.04
C VAL A 338 11.54 -15.08 2.17
N HIS A 339 11.48 -15.68 3.35
CA HIS A 339 10.35 -16.44 3.87
C HIS A 339 9.56 -15.55 4.82
N HIS A 340 8.24 -15.54 4.70
CA HIS A 340 7.32 -14.87 5.61
C HIS A 340 6.42 -15.86 6.34
N LEU A 341 6.16 -15.59 7.62
CA LEU A 341 5.10 -16.28 8.38
C LEU A 341 3.79 -15.53 8.18
N VAL A 342 2.87 -16.14 7.45
CA VAL A 342 1.62 -15.54 7.00
C VAL A 342 0.44 -16.31 7.55
N SER A 343 -0.55 -15.60 8.07
CA SER A 343 -1.87 -16.19 8.37
C SER A 343 -2.91 -15.64 7.40
N THR A 344 -3.99 -16.39 7.21
CA THR A 344 -5.11 -15.96 6.36
C THR A 344 -6.36 -15.89 7.21
N VAL A 345 -7.00 -14.71 7.22
CA VAL A 345 -8.30 -14.51 7.84
C VAL A 345 -9.30 -14.20 6.74
N THR A 346 -10.44 -14.89 6.75
CA THR A 346 -11.50 -14.72 5.74
C THR A 346 -12.83 -14.40 6.41
N GLY A 347 -13.74 -13.81 5.63
CA GLY A 347 -15.10 -13.54 6.05
C GLY A 347 -16.05 -13.39 4.86
N GLU A 348 -17.34 -13.18 5.12
CA GLU A 348 -18.34 -12.83 4.13
C GLU A 348 -19.00 -11.50 4.55
N LEU A 349 -19.02 -10.52 3.65
CA LEU A 349 -19.69 -9.25 3.92
C LEU A 349 -21.17 -9.47 4.24
N ARG A 350 -21.70 -8.66 5.15
CA ARG A 350 -23.14 -8.59 5.34
C ARG A 350 -23.82 -8.00 4.09
N PRO A 351 -25.09 -8.33 3.81
CA PRO A 351 -25.79 -7.82 2.62
C PRO A 351 -25.95 -6.29 2.58
N ASP A 352 -25.91 -5.64 3.76
CA ASP A 352 -26.02 -4.19 3.94
C ASP A 352 -24.65 -3.48 3.99
N ARG A 353 -23.56 -4.17 3.66
CA ARG A 353 -22.18 -3.67 3.73
C ARG A 353 -21.44 -3.92 2.42
N ASP A 354 -20.55 -2.99 2.10
CA ASP A 354 -19.70 -3.06 0.91
C ASP A 354 -18.20 -3.02 1.26
N ALA A 355 -17.37 -2.96 0.23
CA ALA A 355 -15.90 -2.90 0.37
C ALA A 355 -15.42 -1.62 1.10
N LEU A 356 -16.12 -0.49 0.93
CA LEU A 356 -15.79 0.76 1.60
C LEU A 356 -16.14 0.75 3.08
N ASP A 357 -17.27 0.13 3.46
CA ASP A 357 -17.58 -0.10 4.86
C ASP A 357 -16.52 -0.95 5.54
N LEU A 358 -16.05 -2.01 4.85
CA LEU A 358 -15.00 -2.87 5.35
C LEU A 358 -13.68 -2.12 5.50
N LEU A 359 -13.26 -1.38 4.47
CA LEU A 359 -12.03 -0.60 4.50
C LEU A 359 -12.07 0.43 5.63
N ARG A 360 -13.14 1.22 5.73
CA ARG A 360 -13.35 2.21 6.78
C ARG A 360 -13.33 1.59 8.18
N GLY A 361 -14.04 0.46 8.37
CA GLY A 361 -14.16 -0.20 9.68
C GLY A 361 -12.90 -0.89 10.17
N ALA A 362 -11.99 -1.25 9.25
CA ALA A 362 -10.71 -1.87 9.57
C ALA A 362 -9.54 -0.86 9.60
N PHE A 363 -9.74 0.34 9.05
CA PHE A 363 -8.69 1.35 8.86
C PHE A 363 -8.30 2.10 10.15
N PRO A 364 -6.97 2.39 10.33
CA PRO A 364 -5.84 1.79 9.63
C PRO A 364 -5.60 0.35 10.06
N GLY A 365 -4.75 -0.37 9.30
CA GLY A 365 -4.48 -1.77 9.56
C GLY A 365 -3.98 -2.06 10.98
N GLY A 366 -4.43 -3.17 11.57
CA GLY A 366 -4.01 -3.58 12.91
C GLY A 366 -2.54 -3.98 12.99
N SER A 367 -2.01 -4.59 11.91
CA SER A 367 -0.62 -5.10 11.86
C SER A 367 0.45 -4.01 11.97
N ILE A 368 0.07 -2.74 11.69
CA ILE A 368 0.99 -1.58 11.68
C ILE A 368 0.66 -0.53 12.75
N THR A 369 -0.33 -0.78 13.61
CA THR A 369 -0.71 0.09 14.73
C THR A 369 -0.33 -0.54 16.06
N GLY A 370 -1.10 -1.48 16.53
CA GLY A 370 -0.92 -2.20 17.79
C GLY A 370 -2.24 -2.63 18.39
N ALA A 371 -2.20 -3.12 19.61
CA ALA A 371 -3.35 -3.65 20.31
C ALA A 371 -3.43 -3.12 21.76
N PRO A 372 -4.57 -2.58 22.20
CA PRO A 372 -5.77 -2.21 21.46
C PRO A 372 -5.53 -1.11 20.43
N LYS A 373 -6.17 -1.18 19.24
CA LYS A 373 -5.86 -0.32 18.10
C LYS A 373 -5.90 1.18 18.42
N LEU A 374 -7.01 1.69 18.96
CA LEU A 374 -7.18 3.11 19.22
C LEU A 374 -6.13 3.62 20.23
N ARG A 375 -5.90 2.88 21.32
CA ARG A 375 -4.89 3.25 22.30
C ARG A 375 -3.47 3.25 21.72
N ALA A 376 -3.13 2.27 20.90
CA ALA A 376 -1.86 2.24 20.19
C ALA A 376 -1.70 3.45 19.25
N MET A 377 -2.75 3.86 18.54
CA MET A 377 -2.73 5.06 17.70
C MET A 377 -2.53 6.35 18.49
N GLU A 378 -3.14 6.48 19.67
CA GLU A 378 -2.90 7.62 20.59
C GLU A 378 -1.44 7.68 21.04
N ILE A 379 -0.85 6.54 21.40
CA ILE A 379 0.55 6.44 21.83
C ILE A 379 1.50 6.74 20.65
N ILE A 380 1.20 6.26 19.45
CA ILE A 380 1.94 6.60 18.23
C ILE A 380 1.95 8.12 18.01
N GLU A 381 0.79 8.75 18.12
CA GLU A 381 0.66 10.20 17.95
C GLU A 381 1.42 11.01 19.02
N GLU A 382 1.50 10.50 20.24
CA GLU A 382 2.29 11.11 21.33
C GLU A 382 3.80 10.99 21.07
N LEU A 383 4.25 9.83 20.54
CA LEU A 383 5.66 9.48 20.53
C LEU A 383 6.36 9.74 19.19
N GLU A 384 5.67 9.64 18.07
CA GLU A 384 6.26 9.93 16.76
C GLU A 384 6.23 11.45 16.49
N PRO A 385 7.40 12.08 16.16
CA PRO A 385 7.44 13.54 16.01
C PRO A 385 6.72 14.03 14.76
N HIS A 386 6.50 13.14 13.76
CA HIS A 386 5.90 13.48 12.47
C HIS A 386 4.74 12.56 12.15
N ARG A 387 3.73 13.13 11.48
CA ARG A 387 2.64 12.36 10.89
C ARG A 387 3.17 11.35 9.88
N ARG A 388 2.51 10.20 9.78
CA ARG A 388 2.93 9.08 8.92
C ARG A 388 2.61 9.30 7.44
N GLY A 389 1.64 10.16 7.11
CA GLY A 389 1.22 10.41 5.73
C GLY A 389 0.73 9.15 5.03
N VAL A 390 1.35 8.79 3.90
CA VAL A 390 1.02 7.55 3.16
C VAL A 390 1.45 6.29 3.91
N TYR A 391 2.58 6.35 4.64
CA TYR A 391 3.09 5.20 5.38
C TYR A 391 2.07 4.64 6.37
N CYS A 392 1.89 3.32 6.40
CA CYS A 392 0.88 2.62 7.20
C CYS A 392 -0.58 2.93 6.82
N GLY A 393 -0.80 3.64 5.74
CA GLY A 393 -2.08 3.72 5.06
C GLY A 393 -2.32 2.54 4.14
N SER A 394 -3.05 2.75 3.06
CA SER A 394 -3.42 1.72 2.10
C SER A 394 -3.39 2.25 0.67
N ILE A 395 -2.92 1.42 -0.26
CA ILE A 395 -2.89 1.71 -1.70
C ILE A 395 -3.55 0.54 -2.42
N GLY A 396 -4.35 0.82 -3.45
CA GLY A 396 -4.96 -0.21 -4.27
C GLY A 396 -6.18 0.30 -5.02
N TYR A 397 -7.11 -0.62 -5.29
CA TYR A 397 -8.31 -0.30 -6.06
C TYR A 397 -9.60 -0.75 -5.39
N ILE A 398 -10.71 -0.08 -5.77
CA ILE A 398 -12.08 -0.47 -5.51
C ILE A 398 -12.83 -0.35 -6.85
N GLY A 399 -13.21 -1.48 -7.43
CA GLY A 399 -13.85 -1.54 -8.73
C GLY A 399 -15.33 -1.13 -8.69
N PHE A 400 -15.88 -0.71 -9.83
CA PHE A 400 -17.32 -0.42 -9.97
C PHE A 400 -18.23 -1.62 -9.66
N ALA A 401 -17.67 -2.84 -9.65
CA ALA A 401 -18.38 -4.07 -9.27
C ALA A 401 -18.27 -4.41 -7.77
N GLY A 402 -17.81 -3.48 -6.94
CA GLY A 402 -17.68 -3.67 -5.50
C GLY A 402 -16.52 -4.58 -5.05
N ASN A 403 -15.68 -5.05 -5.97
CA ASN A 403 -14.45 -5.78 -5.63
C ASN A 403 -13.35 -4.80 -5.22
N MET A 404 -12.45 -5.24 -4.35
CA MET A 404 -11.36 -4.43 -3.80
C MET A 404 -10.11 -5.27 -3.60
N ASP A 405 -8.94 -4.71 -3.85
CA ASP A 405 -7.66 -5.24 -3.35
C ASP A 405 -6.76 -4.07 -2.99
N VAL A 406 -6.40 -3.98 -1.71
CA VAL A 406 -5.61 -2.89 -1.14
C VAL A 406 -4.52 -3.44 -0.22
N ASN A 407 -3.35 -2.81 -0.27
CA ASN A 407 -2.19 -3.17 0.54
C ASN A 407 -2.11 -2.38 1.86
N ILE A 408 -1.18 -2.76 2.71
CA ILE A 408 -0.63 -1.89 3.76
C ILE A 408 0.55 -1.12 3.14
N ALA A 409 0.51 0.21 3.15
CA ALA A 409 1.56 1.05 2.57
C ALA A 409 2.82 1.08 3.45
N ILE A 410 3.56 -0.02 3.48
CA ILE A 410 4.90 -0.16 4.08
C ILE A 410 5.95 -0.35 2.98
N ARG A 411 7.24 -0.17 3.28
CA ARG A 411 8.31 -0.14 2.27
C ARG A 411 7.98 0.82 1.13
N THR A 412 7.47 1.98 1.51
CA THR A 412 6.90 2.97 0.60
C THR A 412 7.67 4.28 0.75
N LEU A 413 8.18 4.79 -0.38
CA LEU A 413 8.78 6.11 -0.47
C LEU A 413 7.76 7.10 -1.02
N VAL A 414 7.84 8.33 -0.54
CA VAL A 414 7.04 9.45 -1.02
C VAL A 414 7.96 10.57 -1.44
N MET A 415 7.86 11.00 -2.68
CA MET A 415 8.60 12.16 -3.20
C MET A 415 7.66 13.32 -3.41
N SER A 416 7.93 14.45 -2.77
CA SER A 416 7.21 15.70 -2.97
C SER A 416 8.10 16.89 -2.64
N ARG A 417 7.92 18.01 -3.35
CA ARG A 417 8.62 19.28 -3.08
C ARG A 417 10.15 19.15 -3.01
N GLY A 418 10.76 18.30 -3.85
CA GLY A 418 12.21 18.12 -3.90
C GLY A 418 12.79 17.28 -2.75
N GLU A 419 11.93 16.64 -1.96
CA GLU A 419 12.34 15.74 -0.87
C GLU A 419 11.73 14.35 -1.08
N ILE A 420 12.53 13.30 -0.86
CA ILE A 420 12.08 11.92 -0.80
C ILE A 420 12.15 11.42 0.65
N ARG A 421 11.12 10.69 1.07
CA ARG A 421 10.95 10.21 2.45
C ARG A 421 10.39 8.82 2.47
N PHE A 422 10.69 8.10 3.55
CA PHE A 422 10.07 6.83 3.88
C PHE A 422 10.19 6.57 5.38
N TRP A 423 9.43 5.59 5.86
CA TRP A 423 9.43 5.18 7.27
C TRP A 423 9.75 3.70 7.38
N ALA A 424 10.30 3.34 8.53
CA ALA A 424 10.45 1.97 8.94
C ALA A 424 10.29 1.87 10.46
N GLY A 425 9.59 0.82 10.90
CA GLY A 425 9.27 0.59 12.31
C GLY A 425 8.98 -0.87 12.61
N GLY A 426 8.87 -1.16 13.88
CA GLY A 426 8.55 -2.48 14.43
C GLY A 426 7.48 -2.42 15.50
N GLY A 427 6.87 -3.55 15.81
CA GLY A 427 5.88 -3.69 16.87
C GLY A 427 6.55 -4.02 18.19
N ILE A 428 6.62 -3.06 19.09
CA ILE A 428 7.20 -3.23 20.44
C ILE A 428 6.21 -3.99 21.32
N VAL A 429 6.66 -5.10 21.89
CA VAL A 429 5.91 -5.96 22.83
C VAL A 429 6.67 -6.10 24.16
N ALA A 430 6.09 -6.84 25.12
CA ALA A 430 6.68 -7.03 26.45
C ALA A 430 8.11 -7.58 26.41
N ASP A 431 8.39 -8.52 25.52
CA ASP A 431 9.70 -9.19 25.42
C ASP A 431 10.68 -8.47 24.48
N SER A 432 10.28 -7.35 23.85
CA SER A 432 11.14 -6.58 22.95
C SER A 432 12.33 -5.98 23.69
N THR A 433 13.51 -5.98 23.03
CA THR A 433 14.72 -5.30 23.48
C THR A 433 15.00 -4.08 22.60
N LEU A 434 15.58 -3.03 23.22
CA LEU A 434 15.88 -1.78 22.52
C LEU A 434 16.75 -1.99 21.27
N ASP A 435 17.83 -2.76 21.42
CA ASP A 435 18.81 -2.93 20.35
C ASP A 435 18.25 -3.70 19.16
N GLU A 436 17.46 -4.75 19.42
CA GLU A 436 16.80 -5.51 18.36
C GLU A 436 15.76 -4.66 17.62
N GLU A 437 14.88 -3.95 18.33
CA GLU A 437 13.83 -3.14 17.69
C GLU A 437 14.41 -1.94 16.91
N TYR A 438 15.45 -1.29 17.45
CA TYR A 438 16.14 -0.22 16.73
C TYR A 438 16.83 -0.74 15.45
N GLN A 439 17.52 -1.89 15.54
CA GLN A 439 18.14 -2.53 14.38
C GLN A 439 17.10 -2.96 13.35
N GLU A 440 15.98 -3.51 13.78
CA GLU A 440 14.88 -3.93 12.89
C GLU A 440 14.36 -2.77 12.02
N THR A 441 14.36 -1.53 12.54
CA THR A 441 13.99 -0.38 11.72
C THR A 441 14.94 -0.20 10.54
N PHE A 442 16.25 -0.41 10.71
CA PHE A 442 17.25 -0.31 9.63
C PHE A 442 17.17 -1.51 8.68
N ASP A 443 16.93 -2.71 9.19
CA ASP A 443 16.76 -3.90 8.35
C ASP A 443 15.56 -3.74 7.40
N LYS A 444 14.45 -3.20 7.91
CA LYS A 444 13.28 -2.85 7.10
C LYS A 444 13.51 -1.68 6.16
N ALA A 445 14.37 -0.74 6.52
CA ALA A 445 14.77 0.41 5.72
C ALA A 445 15.79 0.06 4.62
N ALA A 446 16.51 -1.05 4.75
CA ALA A 446 17.69 -1.35 3.95
C ALA A 446 17.50 -1.26 2.43
N PRO A 447 16.41 -1.78 1.80
CA PRO A 447 16.22 -1.63 0.35
C PRO A 447 16.08 -0.17 -0.08
N MET A 448 15.33 0.66 0.68
CA MET A 448 15.12 2.07 0.40
C MET A 448 16.41 2.88 0.63
N LEU A 449 17.13 2.61 1.71
CA LEU A 449 18.43 3.22 1.97
C LEU A 449 19.43 2.92 0.84
N LYS A 450 19.48 1.66 0.39
CA LYS A 450 20.34 1.24 -0.72
C LYS A 450 19.99 1.97 -2.01
N LEU A 451 18.70 2.11 -2.33
CA LEU A 451 18.24 2.89 -3.49
C LEU A 451 18.76 4.33 -3.43
N LEU A 452 18.54 5.01 -2.30
CA LEU A 452 18.95 6.40 -2.14
C LEU A 452 20.47 6.58 -2.14
N GLN A 453 21.23 5.62 -1.61
CA GLN A 453 22.68 5.62 -1.66
C GLN A 453 23.22 5.47 -3.08
N GLN A 454 22.62 4.58 -3.88
CA GLN A 454 23.03 4.39 -5.29
C GLN A 454 22.72 5.61 -6.16
N ALA A 455 21.65 6.34 -5.85
CA ALA A 455 21.27 7.57 -6.53
C ALA A 455 22.02 8.82 -6.01
N SER A 456 22.89 8.67 -5.00
CA SER A 456 23.57 9.80 -4.36
C SER A 456 24.91 10.12 -5.02
N SER A 457 25.14 11.41 -5.32
CA SER A 457 26.47 11.93 -5.67
C SER A 457 27.34 12.23 -4.45
N VAL A 458 26.78 12.17 -3.25
CA VAL A 458 27.52 12.43 -2.00
C VAL A 458 28.35 11.20 -1.67
N GLN A 459 29.64 11.21 -2.01
CA GLN A 459 30.57 10.17 -1.56
C GLN A 459 30.52 10.07 -0.03
N VAL A 460 30.09 8.92 0.45
CA VAL A 460 30.27 8.57 1.87
C VAL A 460 31.79 8.39 2.06
N ARG A 461 32.46 9.41 2.61
CA ARG A 461 33.78 9.18 3.21
C ARG A 461 33.54 8.27 4.42
N ALA A 462 34.09 7.08 4.33
CA ALA A 462 34.09 6.05 5.35
C ALA A 462 34.68 6.57 6.69
#